data_27e0fcd9a5f0ca11648504942254410d
#
_entry.id   27e0fcd9a5f0ca11648504942254410d
#
_cell.length_a   1.000
_cell.length_b   1.000
_cell.length_c   1.000
_cell.angle_alpha   90.00
_cell.angle_beta   90.00
_cell.angle_gamma   90.00
#
_symmetry.space_group_name_H-M   'P 1'
#
loop_
_entity.id
_entity.type
_entity.pdbx_description
1 polymer ?
#
loop_
_entity_poly.entity_id
_entity_poly.type
_entity_poly.pdbx_seq_one_letter_code
_entity_poly.pdbx_strand_id
1 'polypeptide(L)'
;MGLSYEQEPVYEKLVAHFGDRLIFHYVMSGLVRDVSDFMVPEERALPAEEGIRLYNRRLAQIYKEEEAIGGLPINMDGFHLFDADHRSSYPLCMAYKAAELCCPEKAFAFLLKLRRATIVETRQTTKTDELISVAAEAGLDQEQFRIFFEDGRTSAAFQKDLALTQSLGIRQLPTVLIEGRDKRLLVSGMASYDAFVNLDRQAESLSTAKRRCTAFRAALFSCSAPAAAIG
;
A
#
# COMPACT_ATOMS: atom_id res chain seq x y z
N MET A 1 0.25 -5.42 -3.57
CA MET A 1 -0.95 -5.10 -2.73
C MET A 1 -1.21 -6.24 -1.75
N GLY A 2 -1.22 -7.49 -2.18
CA GLY A 2 -1.58 -8.64 -1.37
C GLY A 2 -0.76 -8.73 -0.07
N LEU A 3 0.57 -8.81 -0.12
CA LEU A 3 1.40 -8.83 1.11
C LEU A 3 1.15 -7.62 2.03
N SER A 4 0.86 -6.43 1.47
CA SER A 4 0.52 -5.27 2.30
C SER A 4 -0.87 -5.42 2.94
N TYR A 5 -1.81 -6.11 2.29
CA TYR A 5 -3.10 -6.48 2.85
C TYR A 5 -2.92 -7.52 3.96
N GLU A 6 -2.14 -8.57 3.71
CA GLU A 6 -1.82 -9.61 4.69
C GLU A 6 -1.10 -9.09 5.95
N GLN A 7 -0.39 -7.97 5.86
CA GLN A 7 0.32 -7.34 6.99
C GLN A 7 -0.59 -6.46 7.87
N GLU A 8 -1.80 -6.10 7.43
CA GLU A 8 -2.71 -5.17 8.15
C GLU A 8 -3.00 -5.59 9.59
N PRO A 9 -3.31 -6.86 9.91
CA PRO A 9 -3.60 -7.25 11.30
C PRO A 9 -2.44 -7.00 12.26
N VAL A 10 -1.21 -7.03 11.76
CA VAL A 10 -0.01 -6.70 12.56
C VAL A 10 0.03 -5.21 12.85
N TYR A 11 -0.26 -4.37 11.85
CA TYR A 11 -0.27 -2.91 12.03
C TYR A 11 -1.39 -2.47 12.98
N GLU A 12 -2.58 -3.05 12.88
CA GLU A 12 -3.67 -2.79 13.82
C GLU A 12 -3.29 -3.14 15.27
N LYS A 13 -2.63 -4.29 15.48
CA LYS A 13 -2.10 -4.67 16.80
C LYS A 13 -1.04 -3.69 17.31
N LEU A 14 -0.16 -3.18 16.43
CA LEU A 14 0.84 -2.19 16.80
C LEU A 14 0.19 -0.85 17.19
N VAL A 15 -0.79 -0.39 16.43
CA VAL A 15 -1.57 0.82 16.78
C VAL A 15 -2.25 0.66 18.12
N ALA A 16 -2.90 -0.48 18.36
CA ALA A 16 -3.57 -0.76 19.64
C ALA A 16 -2.59 -0.85 20.81
N HIS A 17 -1.39 -1.42 20.60
CA HIS A 17 -0.37 -1.57 21.63
C HIS A 17 0.30 -0.24 22.01
N PHE A 18 0.70 0.53 21.01
CA PHE A 18 1.50 1.73 21.22
C PHE A 18 0.65 2.99 21.42
N GLY A 19 -0.59 3.01 20.88
CA GLY A 19 -1.47 4.18 20.93
C GLY A 19 -0.76 5.43 20.43
N ASP A 20 -0.88 6.54 21.17
CA ASP A 20 -0.29 7.84 20.82
C ASP A 20 1.25 7.87 20.81
N ARG A 21 1.89 6.79 21.26
CA ARG A 21 3.37 6.68 21.20
C ARG A 21 3.88 6.34 19.80
N LEU A 22 3.02 5.87 18.90
CA LEU A 22 3.37 5.48 17.55
C LEU A 22 2.53 6.24 16.52
N ILE A 23 3.19 7.05 15.71
CA ILE A 23 2.54 7.79 14.63
C ILE A 23 2.82 7.04 13.32
N PHE A 24 1.78 6.52 12.70
CA PHE A 24 1.87 5.85 11.41
C PHE A 24 1.67 6.84 10.26
N HIS A 25 2.54 6.74 9.26
CA HIS A 25 2.39 7.40 7.98
C HIS A 25 2.45 6.37 6.86
N TYR A 26 1.48 6.38 5.98
CA TYR A 26 1.51 5.54 4.79
C TYR A 26 2.17 6.29 3.64
N VAL A 27 3.23 5.70 3.07
CA VAL A 27 3.96 6.22 1.93
C VAL A 27 3.62 5.37 0.71
N MET A 28 3.10 5.99 -0.32
CA MET A 28 2.70 5.31 -1.55
C MET A 28 3.89 5.16 -2.49
N SER A 29 4.41 3.95 -2.60
CA SER A 29 5.63 3.67 -3.37
C SER A 29 5.43 3.42 -4.87
N GLY A 30 4.19 3.30 -5.34
CA GLY A 30 3.84 3.25 -6.77
C GLY A 30 4.61 2.20 -7.57
N LEU A 31 4.18 0.93 -7.54
CA LEU A 31 4.96 -0.13 -8.19
C LEU A 31 4.73 -0.20 -9.71
N VAL A 32 3.47 -0.29 -10.16
CA VAL A 32 3.15 -0.46 -11.58
C VAL A 32 2.84 0.91 -12.19
N ARG A 33 3.84 1.51 -12.82
CA ARG A 33 3.63 2.72 -13.63
C ARG A 33 2.87 2.38 -14.90
N ASP A 34 3.28 1.31 -15.58
CA ASP A 34 2.59 0.71 -16.70
C ASP A 34 2.74 -0.82 -16.61
N VAL A 35 1.69 -1.56 -16.93
CA VAL A 35 1.69 -3.03 -16.87
C VAL A 35 2.75 -3.65 -17.77
N SER A 36 3.13 -3.01 -18.88
CA SER A 36 4.17 -3.51 -19.77
C SER A 36 5.53 -3.63 -19.10
N ASP A 37 5.78 -2.88 -18.03
CA ASP A 37 7.03 -2.98 -17.26
C ASP A 37 7.11 -4.33 -16.52
N PHE A 38 5.99 -5.01 -16.30
CA PHE A 38 5.87 -6.26 -15.54
C PHE A 38 5.38 -7.46 -16.35
N MET A 39 4.95 -7.24 -17.59
CA MET A 39 4.53 -8.32 -18.49
C MET A 39 5.74 -9.14 -18.94
N VAL A 40 5.58 -10.46 -18.98
CA VAL A 40 6.58 -11.35 -19.59
C VAL A 40 6.60 -11.23 -21.12
N PRO A 41 7.67 -11.66 -21.80
CA PRO A 41 7.77 -11.52 -23.26
C PRO A 41 6.56 -12.11 -24.03
N GLU A 42 6.03 -13.22 -23.56
CA GLU A 42 4.88 -13.92 -24.15
C GLU A 42 3.59 -13.08 -24.06
N GLU A 43 3.38 -12.39 -22.93
CA GLU A 43 2.26 -11.47 -22.75
C GLU A 43 2.38 -10.23 -23.63
N ARG A 44 3.61 -9.70 -23.75
CA ARG A 44 3.91 -8.50 -24.60
C ARG A 44 3.80 -8.76 -26.09
N ALA A 45 3.97 -10.01 -26.53
CA ALA A 45 3.87 -10.38 -27.92
C ALA A 45 2.41 -10.43 -28.46
N LEU A 46 1.44 -10.42 -27.56
CA LEU A 46 0.01 -10.48 -27.89
C LEU A 46 -0.58 -9.07 -28.12
N PRO A 47 -1.76 -8.97 -28.75
CA PRO A 47 -2.54 -7.75 -28.74
C PRO A 47 -2.72 -7.24 -27.30
N ALA A 48 -2.71 -5.92 -27.10
CA ALA A 48 -2.65 -5.30 -25.77
C ALA A 48 -3.72 -5.84 -24.78
N GLU A 49 -4.97 -5.96 -25.22
CA GLU A 49 -6.05 -6.49 -24.39
C GLU A 49 -5.80 -7.94 -23.96
N GLU A 50 -5.33 -8.78 -24.87
CA GLU A 50 -5.09 -10.19 -24.59
C GLU A 50 -3.88 -10.37 -23.66
N GLY A 51 -2.79 -9.62 -23.91
CA GLY A 51 -1.60 -9.64 -23.07
C GLY A 51 -1.91 -9.17 -21.66
N ILE A 52 -2.68 -8.08 -21.50
CA ILE A 52 -3.09 -7.57 -20.18
C ILE A 52 -4.02 -8.57 -19.47
N ARG A 53 -4.91 -9.25 -20.21
CA ARG A 53 -5.77 -10.28 -19.64
C ARG A 53 -4.94 -11.46 -19.08
N LEU A 54 -3.88 -11.87 -19.76
CA LEU A 54 -2.96 -12.90 -19.26
C LEU A 54 -2.18 -12.38 -18.04
N TYR A 55 -1.70 -11.16 -18.08
CA TYR A 55 -1.05 -10.51 -16.93
C TYR A 55 -1.97 -10.49 -15.70
N ASN A 56 -3.25 -10.09 -15.84
CA ASN A 56 -4.21 -10.12 -14.74
C ASN A 56 -4.38 -11.53 -14.15
N ARG A 57 -4.43 -12.59 -14.99
CA ARG A 57 -4.50 -13.98 -14.49
C ARG A 57 -3.25 -14.36 -13.69
N ARG A 58 -2.08 -14.06 -14.21
CA ARG A 58 -0.83 -14.34 -13.50
C ARG A 58 -0.75 -13.55 -12.20
N LEU A 59 -1.18 -12.30 -12.21
CA LEU A 59 -1.28 -11.46 -11.03
C LEU A 59 -2.25 -12.04 -9.99
N ALA A 60 -3.40 -12.55 -10.42
CA ALA A 60 -4.37 -13.22 -9.57
C ALA A 60 -3.78 -14.46 -8.88
N GLN A 61 -2.98 -15.26 -9.61
CA GLN A 61 -2.28 -16.40 -9.03
C GLN A 61 -1.29 -15.97 -7.95
N ILE A 62 -0.46 -14.96 -8.21
CA ILE A 62 0.49 -14.40 -7.24
C ILE A 62 -0.24 -13.94 -5.98
N TYR A 63 -1.34 -13.19 -6.11
CA TYR A 63 -2.11 -12.76 -4.96
C TYR A 63 -2.71 -13.94 -4.18
N LYS A 64 -3.22 -14.96 -4.87
CA LYS A 64 -3.78 -16.14 -4.20
C LYS A 64 -2.73 -16.94 -3.42
N GLU A 65 -1.49 -16.98 -3.90
CA GLU A 65 -0.36 -17.57 -3.18
C GLU A 65 0.00 -16.77 -1.91
N GLU A 66 -0.17 -15.44 -1.93
CA GLU A 66 0.07 -14.57 -0.78
C GLU A 66 -0.88 -14.85 0.39
N GLU A 67 -2.09 -15.37 0.15
CA GLU A 67 -3.04 -15.81 1.19
C GLU A 67 -2.43 -16.83 2.15
N ALA A 68 -1.57 -17.74 1.65
CA ALA A 68 -0.91 -18.74 2.47
C ALA A 68 0.14 -18.14 3.43
N ILE A 69 0.55 -16.89 3.22
CA ILE A 69 1.58 -16.21 4.02
C ILE A 69 0.95 -15.52 5.24
N GLY A 70 -0.13 -14.77 5.03
CA GLY A 70 -0.77 -13.97 6.08
C GLY A 70 -2.11 -14.53 6.58
N GLY A 71 -2.78 -15.34 5.76
CA GLY A 71 -4.01 -16.05 6.13
C GLY A 71 -5.29 -15.23 6.01
N LEU A 72 -5.24 -14.01 5.46
CA LEU A 72 -6.44 -13.25 5.16
C LEU A 72 -7.09 -13.76 3.86
N PRO A 73 -8.42 -13.75 3.75
CA PRO A 73 -9.09 -14.26 2.56
C PRO A 73 -8.80 -13.39 1.33
N ILE A 74 -8.31 -14.03 0.28
CA ILE A 74 -8.07 -13.42 -1.04
C ILE A 74 -8.98 -14.09 -2.05
N ASN A 75 -9.86 -13.30 -2.67
CA ASN A 75 -10.71 -13.76 -3.76
C ASN A 75 -10.18 -13.21 -5.09
N MET A 76 -9.94 -14.11 -6.05
CA MET A 76 -9.42 -13.75 -7.37
C MET A 76 -10.38 -14.15 -8.49
N ASP A 77 -11.61 -14.57 -8.17
CA ASP A 77 -12.61 -14.92 -9.17
C ASP A 77 -13.01 -13.67 -9.97
N GLY A 78 -12.79 -13.71 -11.27
CA GLY A 78 -13.07 -12.58 -12.15
C GLY A 78 -12.11 -11.39 -12.02
N PHE A 79 -10.98 -11.55 -11.33
CA PHE A 79 -10.00 -10.47 -11.14
C PHE A 79 -9.48 -9.89 -12.46
N HIS A 80 -9.62 -8.57 -12.62
CA HIS A 80 -9.27 -7.83 -13.83
C HIS A 80 -8.89 -6.38 -13.47
N LEU A 81 -7.81 -6.20 -12.71
CA LEU A 81 -7.39 -4.89 -12.22
C LEU A 81 -7.00 -3.92 -13.34
N PHE A 82 -6.38 -4.42 -14.40
CA PHE A 82 -5.90 -3.63 -15.53
C PHE A 82 -6.64 -3.96 -16.83
N ASP A 83 -6.77 -2.96 -17.69
CA ASP A 83 -7.24 -3.08 -19.08
C ASP A 83 -6.40 -2.17 -19.99
N ALA A 84 -6.79 -2.06 -21.28
CA ALA A 84 -6.04 -1.26 -22.26
C ALA A 84 -6.00 0.24 -21.92
N ASP A 85 -7.03 0.75 -21.24
CA ASP A 85 -7.17 2.14 -20.86
C ASP A 85 -6.63 2.42 -19.43
N HIS A 86 -6.62 1.40 -18.57
CA HIS A 86 -6.22 1.50 -17.16
C HIS A 86 -5.01 0.61 -16.87
N ARG A 87 -3.84 1.06 -17.31
CA ARG A 87 -2.59 0.29 -17.33
C ARG A 87 -1.71 0.50 -16.11
N SER A 88 -2.10 1.38 -15.19
CA SER A 88 -1.28 1.80 -14.05
C SER A 88 -1.97 1.58 -12.71
N SER A 89 -1.19 1.23 -11.69
CA SER A 89 -1.64 1.22 -10.29
C SER A 89 -1.49 2.59 -9.60
N TYR A 90 -0.93 3.59 -10.26
CA TYR A 90 -0.73 4.92 -9.70
C TYR A 90 -2.04 5.59 -9.24
N PRO A 91 -3.17 5.44 -9.97
CA PRO A 91 -4.46 5.97 -9.49
C PRO A 91 -4.84 5.51 -8.09
N LEU A 92 -4.55 4.25 -7.71
CA LEU A 92 -4.83 3.74 -6.36
C LEU A 92 -3.96 4.45 -5.30
N CYS A 93 -2.68 4.70 -5.61
CA CYS A 93 -1.78 5.44 -4.74
C CYS A 93 -2.23 6.91 -4.60
N MET A 94 -2.61 7.52 -5.70
CA MET A 94 -3.15 8.88 -5.72
C MET A 94 -4.48 8.98 -4.96
N ALA A 95 -5.35 7.98 -5.06
CA ALA A 95 -6.60 7.93 -4.31
C ALA A 95 -6.36 7.94 -2.78
N TYR A 96 -5.36 7.21 -2.28
CA TYR A 96 -4.98 7.31 -0.88
C TYR A 96 -4.52 8.73 -0.52
N LYS A 97 -3.69 9.37 -1.34
CA LYS A 97 -3.26 10.76 -1.10
C LYS A 97 -4.42 11.75 -1.19
N ALA A 98 -5.42 11.52 -2.03
CA ALA A 98 -6.65 12.30 -2.06
C ALA A 98 -7.44 12.15 -0.75
N ALA A 99 -7.59 10.92 -0.25
CA ALA A 99 -8.23 10.67 1.04
C ALA A 99 -7.49 11.34 2.20
N GLU A 100 -6.15 11.27 2.20
CA GLU A 100 -5.30 11.91 3.21
C GLU A 100 -5.41 13.43 3.20
N LEU A 101 -5.55 14.06 2.04
CA LEU A 101 -5.74 15.49 1.88
C LEU A 101 -7.18 15.93 2.20
N CYS A 102 -8.18 15.11 1.86
CA CYS A 102 -9.58 15.39 2.07
C CYS A 102 -9.97 15.24 3.56
N CYS A 103 -9.56 14.13 4.18
CA CYS A 103 -10.00 13.76 5.53
C CYS A 103 -8.95 12.81 6.16
N PRO A 104 -7.86 13.36 6.75
CA PRO A 104 -6.73 12.57 7.25
C PRO A 104 -7.14 11.47 8.22
N GLU A 105 -8.15 11.72 9.07
CA GLU A 105 -8.64 10.77 10.06
C GLU A 105 -9.36 9.56 9.45
N LYS A 106 -9.82 9.66 8.20
CA LYS A 106 -10.48 8.57 7.46
C LYS A 106 -9.57 7.90 6.44
N ALA A 107 -8.39 8.47 6.18
CA ALA A 107 -7.48 7.98 5.14
C ALA A 107 -7.08 6.51 5.34
N PHE A 108 -6.83 6.09 6.58
CA PHE A 108 -6.52 4.71 6.88
C PHE A 108 -7.70 3.77 6.61
N ALA A 109 -8.89 4.14 7.06
CA ALA A 109 -10.12 3.36 6.79
C ALA A 109 -10.39 3.25 5.27
N PHE A 110 -10.15 4.33 4.52
CA PHE A 110 -10.20 4.28 3.06
C PHE A 110 -9.18 3.29 2.47
N LEU A 111 -7.93 3.31 2.94
CA LEU A 111 -6.90 2.38 2.46
C LEU A 111 -7.29 0.92 2.67
N LEU A 112 -7.82 0.57 3.85
CA LEU A 112 -8.31 -0.78 4.15
C LEU A 112 -9.44 -1.17 3.20
N LYS A 113 -10.41 -0.28 2.99
CA LYS A 113 -11.51 -0.50 2.05
C LYS A 113 -11.02 -0.67 0.61
N LEU A 114 -10.08 0.18 0.17
CA LEU A 114 -9.51 0.11 -1.17
C LEU A 114 -8.81 -1.23 -1.43
N ARG A 115 -8.04 -1.72 -0.46
CA ARG A 115 -7.40 -3.03 -0.55
C ARG A 115 -8.43 -4.15 -0.60
N ARG A 116 -9.44 -4.10 0.26
CA ARG A 116 -10.53 -5.07 0.28
C ARG A 116 -11.31 -5.07 -1.04
N ALA A 117 -11.68 -3.90 -1.55
CA ALA A 117 -12.35 -3.75 -2.85
C ALA A 117 -11.55 -4.42 -3.99
N THR A 118 -10.21 -4.27 -3.97
CA THR A 118 -9.34 -4.87 -4.99
C THR A 118 -9.13 -6.36 -4.80
N ILE A 119 -8.82 -6.80 -3.56
CA ILE A 119 -8.31 -8.15 -3.26
C ILE A 119 -9.43 -9.15 -2.95
N VAL A 120 -10.52 -8.70 -2.34
CA VAL A 120 -11.62 -9.57 -1.91
C VAL A 120 -12.84 -9.42 -2.82
N GLU A 121 -13.16 -8.18 -3.22
CA GLU A 121 -14.33 -7.88 -4.03
C GLU A 121 -14.00 -7.87 -5.55
N THR A 122 -12.74 -7.99 -5.92
CA THR A 122 -12.21 -8.03 -7.29
C THR A 122 -12.66 -6.87 -8.18
N ARG A 123 -12.92 -5.70 -7.56
CA ARG A 123 -13.32 -4.48 -8.25
C ARG A 123 -12.14 -3.91 -9.03
N GLN A 124 -12.41 -3.32 -10.18
CA GLN A 124 -11.39 -2.69 -11.02
C GLN A 124 -11.01 -1.29 -10.48
N THR A 125 -10.33 -1.28 -9.34
CA THR A 125 -9.96 -0.05 -8.61
C THR A 125 -8.90 0.82 -9.29
N THR A 126 -8.48 0.50 -10.50
CA THR A 126 -7.73 1.41 -11.38
C THR A 126 -8.63 2.45 -12.04
N LYS A 127 -9.96 2.24 -12.05
CA LYS A 127 -10.96 3.18 -12.58
C LYS A 127 -11.31 4.26 -11.56
N THR A 128 -11.39 5.50 -12.01
CA THR A 128 -11.70 6.65 -11.16
C THR A 128 -13.06 6.53 -10.47
N ASP A 129 -14.09 6.07 -11.17
CA ASP A 129 -15.43 5.90 -10.59
C ASP A 129 -15.46 4.85 -9.47
N GLU A 130 -14.68 3.77 -9.60
CA GLU A 130 -14.49 2.78 -8.54
C GLU A 130 -13.78 3.38 -7.32
N LEU A 131 -12.76 4.19 -7.53
CA LEU A 131 -12.06 4.88 -6.44
C LEU A 131 -12.99 5.84 -5.67
N ILE A 132 -13.83 6.58 -6.39
CA ILE A 132 -14.83 7.48 -5.78
C ILE A 132 -15.89 6.68 -5.02
N SER A 133 -16.36 5.56 -5.57
CA SER A 133 -17.30 4.67 -4.89
C SER A 133 -16.71 4.14 -3.59
N VAL A 134 -15.46 3.66 -3.61
CA VAL A 134 -14.75 3.20 -2.40
C VAL A 134 -14.57 4.33 -1.38
N ALA A 135 -14.31 5.56 -1.84
CA ALA A 135 -14.19 6.73 -0.97
C ALA A 135 -15.52 7.02 -0.24
N ALA A 136 -16.64 6.96 -0.95
CA ALA A 136 -17.97 7.10 -0.35
C ALA A 136 -18.26 6.03 0.71
N GLU A 137 -17.95 4.78 0.39
CA GLU A 137 -18.10 3.65 1.30
C GLU A 137 -17.21 3.77 2.56
N ALA A 138 -16.07 4.46 2.46
CA ALA A 138 -15.23 4.81 3.59
C ALA A 138 -15.72 6.05 4.36
N GLY A 139 -16.84 6.65 3.92
CA GLY A 139 -17.45 7.82 4.55
C GLY A 139 -16.76 9.14 4.21
N LEU A 140 -16.00 9.20 3.11
CA LEU A 140 -15.45 10.44 2.56
C LEU A 140 -16.51 11.17 1.74
N ASP A 141 -16.44 12.51 1.72
CA ASP A 141 -17.25 13.30 0.82
C ASP A 141 -16.77 13.09 -0.62
N GLN A 142 -17.67 12.59 -1.49
CA GLN A 142 -17.32 12.22 -2.87
C GLN A 142 -16.85 13.39 -3.71
N GLU A 143 -17.50 14.55 -3.55
CA GLU A 143 -17.19 15.74 -4.36
C GLU A 143 -15.84 16.31 -3.94
N GLN A 144 -15.58 16.44 -2.65
CA GLN A 144 -14.28 16.87 -2.16
C GLN A 144 -13.18 15.89 -2.53
N PHE A 145 -13.42 14.57 -2.41
CA PHE A 145 -12.46 13.56 -2.83
C PHE A 145 -12.12 13.69 -4.32
N ARG A 146 -13.13 13.86 -5.19
CA ARG A 146 -12.94 14.05 -6.63
C ARG A 146 -12.10 15.31 -6.91
N ILE A 147 -12.42 16.44 -6.27
CA ILE A 147 -11.68 17.70 -6.44
C ILE A 147 -10.20 17.47 -6.05
N PHE A 148 -9.92 16.89 -4.90
CA PHE A 148 -8.53 16.61 -4.48
C PHE A 148 -7.82 15.62 -5.41
N PHE A 149 -8.53 14.63 -5.93
CA PHE A 149 -7.97 13.62 -6.83
C PHE A 149 -7.56 14.21 -8.19
N GLU A 150 -8.32 15.20 -8.70
CA GLU A 150 -8.15 15.75 -10.06
C GLU A 150 -7.36 17.06 -10.11
N ASP A 151 -7.24 17.84 -9.05
CA ASP A 151 -6.68 19.20 -9.05
C ASP A 151 -5.14 19.29 -9.01
N GLY A 152 -4.45 18.17 -9.14
CA GLY A 152 -2.98 18.10 -9.17
C GLY A 152 -2.30 18.05 -7.79
N ARG A 153 -2.96 18.41 -6.68
CA ARG A 153 -2.38 18.34 -5.33
C ARG A 153 -2.03 16.91 -4.94
N THR A 154 -2.90 15.98 -5.27
CA THR A 154 -2.70 14.54 -5.06
C THR A 154 -1.51 14.01 -5.83
N SER A 155 -1.37 14.41 -7.09
CA SER A 155 -0.20 14.04 -7.90
C SER A 155 1.09 14.57 -7.28
N ALA A 156 1.12 15.82 -6.83
CA ALA A 156 2.28 16.42 -6.17
C ALA A 156 2.62 15.71 -4.84
N ALA A 157 1.62 15.33 -4.05
CA ALA A 157 1.82 14.56 -2.82
C ALA A 157 2.38 13.17 -3.10
N PHE A 158 1.85 12.48 -4.13
CA PHE A 158 2.34 11.17 -4.53
C PHE A 158 3.77 11.22 -5.10
N GLN A 159 4.13 12.25 -5.84
CA GLN A 159 5.52 12.44 -6.31
C GLN A 159 6.52 12.58 -5.13
N LYS A 160 6.13 13.21 -4.03
CA LYS A 160 6.96 13.27 -2.81
C LYS A 160 7.17 11.87 -2.21
N ASP A 161 6.12 11.05 -2.18
CA ASP A 161 6.19 9.68 -1.69
C ASP A 161 7.10 8.82 -2.58
N LEU A 162 7.01 8.96 -3.90
CA LEU A 162 7.91 8.28 -4.86
C LEU A 162 9.36 8.70 -4.67
N ALA A 163 9.62 10.00 -4.51
CA ALA A 163 10.97 10.52 -4.26
C ALA A 163 11.55 9.98 -2.94
N LEU A 164 10.74 9.92 -1.88
CA LEU A 164 11.14 9.34 -0.59
C LEU A 164 11.45 7.84 -0.73
N THR A 165 10.58 7.07 -1.37
CA THR A 165 10.78 5.64 -1.65
C THR A 165 12.09 5.40 -2.38
N GLN A 166 12.36 6.20 -3.41
CA GLN A 166 13.58 6.11 -4.21
C GLN A 166 14.82 6.51 -3.41
N SER A 167 14.76 7.59 -2.63
CA SER A 167 15.88 8.05 -1.80
C SER A 167 16.30 7.06 -0.72
N LEU A 168 15.37 6.25 -0.24
CA LEU A 168 15.60 5.18 0.73
C LEU A 168 15.98 3.84 0.08
N GLY A 169 16.00 3.77 -1.24
CA GLY A 169 16.33 2.55 -1.99
C GLY A 169 15.36 1.40 -1.74
N ILE A 170 14.08 1.69 -1.48
CA ILE A 170 13.07 0.67 -1.19
C ILE A 170 12.74 -0.09 -2.47
N ARG A 171 12.94 -1.42 -2.43
CA ARG A 171 12.72 -2.33 -3.57
C ARG A 171 11.73 -3.44 -3.27
N GLN A 172 11.38 -3.65 -2.02
CA GLN A 172 10.47 -4.70 -1.57
C GLN A 172 9.33 -4.09 -0.76
N LEU A 173 8.14 -4.66 -0.87
CA LEU A 173 6.94 -4.25 -0.14
C LEU A 173 6.23 -5.46 0.47
N PRO A 174 5.63 -5.30 1.65
CA PRO A 174 5.63 -4.09 2.48
C PRO A 174 7.03 -3.76 3.01
N THR A 175 7.30 -2.50 3.29
CA THR A 175 8.49 -2.06 4.02
C THR A 175 8.07 -1.04 5.07
N VAL A 176 8.65 -1.13 6.25
CA VAL A 176 8.39 -0.22 7.37
C VAL A 176 9.68 0.49 7.74
N LEU A 177 9.67 1.82 7.70
CA LEU A 177 10.71 2.64 8.28
C LEU A 177 10.27 3.05 9.69
N ILE A 178 11.02 2.64 10.69
CA ILE A 178 10.83 3.04 12.09
C ILE A 178 11.85 4.12 12.41
N GLU A 179 11.37 5.29 12.79
CA GLU A 179 12.22 6.42 13.19
C GLU A 179 12.04 6.69 14.68
N GLY A 180 13.12 6.55 15.42
CA GLY A 180 13.27 6.99 16.81
C GLY A 180 14.14 8.25 16.90
N ARG A 181 14.49 8.69 18.11
CA ARG A 181 15.32 9.89 18.32
C ARG A 181 16.64 9.84 17.56
N ASP A 182 17.36 8.73 17.68
CA ASP A 182 18.74 8.62 17.23
C ASP A 182 18.95 7.47 16.24
N LYS A 183 17.86 6.78 15.85
CA LYS A 183 17.92 5.57 15.03
C LYS A 183 16.85 5.55 13.98
N ARG A 184 17.24 5.03 12.82
CA ARG A 184 16.35 4.63 11.74
C ARG A 184 16.52 3.15 11.49
N LEU A 185 15.44 2.44 11.39
CA LEU A 185 15.42 1.02 11.08
C LEU A 185 14.48 0.77 9.92
N LEU A 186 14.96 0.07 8.92
CA LEU A 186 14.16 -0.35 7.78
C LEU A 186 13.88 -1.86 7.90
N VAL A 187 12.59 -2.20 7.94
CA VAL A 187 12.11 -3.59 7.98
C VAL A 187 11.42 -3.87 6.66
N SER A 188 12.04 -4.70 5.81
CA SER A 188 11.53 -5.06 4.49
C SER A 188 10.87 -6.43 4.50
N GLY A 189 9.74 -6.57 3.81
CA GLY A 189 8.94 -7.77 3.77
C GLY A 189 7.96 -7.89 4.94
N MET A 190 7.31 -9.05 5.01
CA MET A 190 6.40 -9.39 6.10
C MET A 190 7.16 -9.54 7.42
N ALA A 191 6.62 -8.97 8.48
CA ALA A 191 7.20 -9.09 9.81
C ALA A 191 6.11 -9.36 10.85
N SER A 192 6.42 -10.19 11.84
CA SER A 192 5.48 -10.49 12.92
C SER A 192 5.35 -9.32 13.90
N TYR A 193 4.23 -9.29 14.62
CA TYR A 193 4.03 -8.34 15.72
C TYR A 193 5.18 -8.37 16.74
N ASP A 194 5.61 -9.58 17.14
CA ASP A 194 6.71 -9.75 18.11
C ASP A 194 8.05 -9.21 17.58
N ALA A 195 8.29 -9.33 16.28
CA ALA A 195 9.47 -8.73 15.66
C ALA A 195 9.49 -7.21 15.86
N PHE A 196 8.37 -6.53 15.60
CA PHE A 196 8.26 -5.08 15.80
C PHE A 196 8.40 -4.66 17.27
N VAL A 197 7.76 -5.39 18.20
CA VAL A 197 7.86 -5.11 19.65
C VAL A 197 9.27 -5.33 20.16
N ASN A 198 9.97 -6.37 19.69
CA ASN A 198 11.36 -6.63 20.08
C ASN A 198 12.32 -5.56 19.56
N LEU A 199 12.07 -4.99 18.36
CA LEU A 199 12.85 -3.88 17.84
C LEU A 199 12.68 -2.62 18.69
N ASP A 200 11.46 -2.35 19.17
CA ASP A 200 11.19 -1.25 20.08
C ASP A 200 11.95 -1.41 21.41
N ARG A 201 11.87 -2.59 22.04
CA ARG A 201 12.61 -2.91 23.26
C ARG A 201 14.12 -2.76 23.11
N GLN A 202 14.68 -3.17 21.98
CA GLN A 202 16.10 -2.98 21.66
C GLN A 202 16.45 -1.50 21.47
N ALA A 203 15.56 -0.71 20.89
CA ALA A 203 15.73 0.73 20.75
C ALA A 203 15.68 1.44 22.13
N GLU A 204 14.83 0.98 23.04
CA GLU A 204 14.73 1.51 24.41
C GLU A 204 15.91 1.08 25.30
N SER A 205 16.36 -0.17 25.24
CA SER A 205 17.43 -0.73 26.09
C SER A 205 18.79 -0.08 25.85
N LEU A 206 19.01 0.50 24.69
CA LEU A 206 20.24 1.22 24.33
C LEU A 206 20.19 2.71 24.72
N SER A 207 19.06 3.18 25.22
CA SER A 207 18.90 4.53 25.77
C SER A 207 19.09 4.52 27.29
N THR A 208 20.32 4.62 27.76
CA THR A 208 20.67 4.68 29.19
C THR A 208 20.31 6.03 29.87
N ALA A 209 19.36 6.78 29.37
CA ALA A 209 18.88 8.00 29.96
C ALA A 209 17.37 7.99 30.18
N LYS A 210 16.98 7.88 31.47
CA LYS A 210 15.63 8.19 31.95
C LYS A 210 15.08 9.45 31.27
N ARG A 211 14.00 9.33 30.48
CA ARG A 211 12.82 10.22 30.46
C ARG A 211 11.90 10.00 29.29
N ARG A 212 10.60 9.78 29.65
CA ARG A 212 9.34 10.15 28.96
C ARG A 212 9.22 9.93 27.45
N CYS A 213 8.27 9.07 27.15
CA CYS A 213 7.49 8.98 25.90
C CYS A 213 8.06 9.75 24.71
N THR A 214 8.85 9.11 23.91
CA THR A 214 9.19 9.58 22.58
C THR A 214 8.21 8.94 21.61
N ALA A 215 7.45 9.74 20.90
CA ALA A 215 6.66 9.25 19.79
C ALA A 215 7.61 8.66 18.73
N PHE A 216 7.43 7.40 18.39
CA PHE A 216 8.06 6.79 17.24
C PHE A 216 7.23 7.13 15.99
N ARG A 217 7.91 7.39 14.87
CA ARG A 217 7.26 7.50 13.58
C ARG A 217 7.50 6.22 12.80
N ALA A 218 6.45 5.60 12.31
CA ALA A 218 6.55 4.51 11.37
C ALA A 218 6.04 4.97 10.01
N ALA A 219 6.91 5.01 9.01
CA ALA A 219 6.51 5.22 7.63
C ALA A 219 6.31 3.84 6.99
N LEU A 220 5.08 3.54 6.61
CA LEU A 220 4.67 2.29 5.98
C LEU A 220 4.69 2.47 4.46
N PHE A 221 5.69 1.89 3.81
CA PHE A 221 5.77 1.89 2.35
C PHE A 221 4.83 0.82 1.81
N SER A 222 3.84 1.26 1.08
CA SER A 222 2.81 0.41 0.51
C SER A 222 2.63 0.69 -0.97
N CYS A 223 2.28 -0.33 -1.71
CA CYS A 223 1.87 -0.23 -3.09
C CYS A 223 0.57 -0.97 -3.34
N SER A 224 -0.12 -0.51 -4.36
CA SER A 224 -1.35 -1.12 -4.85
C SER A 224 -1.10 -2.21 -5.90
N ALA A 225 0.10 -2.78 -6.01
CA ALA A 225 0.40 -3.85 -6.96
C ALA A 225 1.51 -4.80 -6.45
N PRO A 226 1.63 -6.03 -6.96
CA PRO A 226 2.50 -7.06 -6.42
C PRO A 226 3.97 -6.74 -6.65
N ALA A 227 4.80 -7.16 -5.71
CA ALA A 227 6.18 -7.40 -5.99
C ALA A 227 6.25 -8.64 -6.91
N ALA A 228 6.42 -8.45 -8.21
CA ALA A 228 6.90 -9.55 -9.03
C ALA A 228 8.24 -9.98 -8.46
N ALA A 229 8.37 -11.26 -8.13
CA ALA A 229 9.66 -11.85 -7.82
C ALA A 229 10.59 -11.54 -9.00
N ILE A 230 11.56 -10.68 -8.75
CA ILE A 230 12.69 -10.49 -9.67
C ILE A 230 13.54 -11.73 -9.47
N GLY A 231 13.42 -12.70 -10.40
CA GLY A 231 14.32 -13.83 -10.52
C GLY A 231 15.70 -13.37 -10.94
#